data_7f501e42679c6fd51497a62c93280dd9
#
_entry.id   7f501e42679c6fd51497a62c93280dd9
#
_cell.length_a   1.000
_cell.length_b   1.000
_cell.length_c   1.000
_cell.angle_alpha   90.00
_cell.angle_beta   90.00
_cell.angle_gamma   90.00
#
_symmetry.space_group_name_H-M   'P 1'
#
loop_
_entity.id
_entity.type
_entity.pdbx_description
1 polymer ?
#
loop_
_entity_poly.entity_id
_entity_poly.type
_entity_poly.pdbx_seq_one_letter_code
_entity_poly.pdbx_strand_id
1 'polypeptide(L)'
;MSDKPCVCGHEMKPQGKQTLEMNGSSLGSNLWTDHVEVEVYICSWCGRMAFFEPEDIRERRFQDACEKMTMDDLRAIMEGEQPPLLQKKAGKRLEELEADARWKAEQEREEEKKRAKRKKFFSGLLGRDEDDGKPSKNRPPKF
;
A
#
# COMPACT_ATOMS: atom_id res chain seq x y z
N MET A 1 21.25 5.41 -18.86
CA MET A 1 20.98 4.32 -19.82
C MET A 1 21.65 3.07 -19.29
N SER A 2 20.90 2.06 -18.98
CA SER A 2 21.47 0.80 -18.47
C SER A 2 22.11 0.05 -19.64
N ASP A 3 23.42 -0.09 -19.59
CA ASP A 3 24.15 -0.93 -20.53
C ASP A 3 23.71 -2.38 -20.33
N LYS A 4 23.16 -2.97 -21.38
CA LYS A 4 22.69 -4.36 -21.34
C LYS A 4 23.73 -5.27 -21.99
N PRO A 5 24.32 -6.20 -21.23
CA PRO A 5 25.35 -7.08 -21.77
C PRO A 5 24.72 -8.13 -22.70
N CYS A 6 25.37 -8.37 -23.83
CA CYS A 6 25.07 -9.49 -24.70
C CYS A 6 25.79 -10.74 -24.18
N VAL A 7 25.23 -11.91 -24.48
CA VAL A 7 25.89 -13.21 -24.15
C VAL A 7 27.24 -13.41 -24.83
N CYS A 8 27.57 -12.65 -25.86
CA CYS A 8 28.89 -12.64 -26.48
C CYS A 8 29.91 -11.74 -25.77
N GLY A 9 29.54 -11.10 -24.66
CA GLY A 9 30.40 -10.24 -23.86
C GLY A 9 30.47 -8.76 -24.31
N HIS A 10 29.77 -8.40 -25.39
CA HIS A 10 29.73 -7.02 -25.90
C HIS A 10 28.46 -6.31 -25.44
N GLU A 11 28.49 -5.00 -25.43
CA GLU A 11 27.33 -4.17 -25.07
C GLU A 11 26.29 -4.15 -26.21
N MET A 12 25.01 -4.17 -25.81
CA MET A 12 23.89 -4.03 -26.73
C MET A 12 23.46 -2.57 -26.83
N LYS A 13 23.21 -2.10 -28.04
CA LYS A 13 22.75 -0.73 -28.31
C LYS A 13 21.23 -0.66 -28.38
N PRO A 14 20.60 0.32 -27.71
CA PRO A 14 19.16 0.51 -27.77
C PRO A 14 18.77 0.99 -29.18
N GLN A 15 17.70 0.43 -29.72
CA GLN A 15 17.10 0.82 -31.02
C GLN A 15 15.77 1.58 -30.83
N GLY A 16 15.29 1.68 -29.60
CA GLY A 16 14.06 2.37 -29.25
C GLY A 16 12.94 1.45 -28.81
N LYS A 17 11.79 2.04 -28.54
CA LYS A 17 10.57 1.32 -28.13
C LYS A 17 9.81 0.86 -29.38
N GLN A 18 9.31 -0.36 -29.34
CA GLN A 18 8.46 -0.94 -30.38
C GLN A 18 7.27 -1.65 -29.75
N THR A 19 6.16 -1.66 -30.46
CA THR A 19 4.97 -2.41 -30.05
C THR A 19 4.97 -3.74 -30.77
N LEU A 20 4.99 -4.84 -30.03
CA LEU A 20 4.82 -6.18 -30.55
C LEU A 20 3.35 -6.58 -30.44
N GLU A 21 2.80 -7.06 -31.56
CA GLU A 21 1.47 -7.67 -31.56
C GLU A 21 1.61 -9.16 -31.28
N MET A 22 1.00 -9.60 -30.17
CA MET A 22 0.94 -11.01 -29.82
C MET A 22 -0.45 -11.55 -30.15
N ASN A 23 -0.52 -12.38 -31.17
CA ASN A 23 -1.75 -13.06 -31.53
C ASN A 23 -1.83 -14.41 -30.84
N GLY A 24 -2.73 -14.50 -29.83
CA GLY A 24 -3.02 -15.75 -29.12
C GLY A 24 -4.23 -16.45 -29.74
N SER A 25 -4.10 -17.68 -30.21
CA SER A 25 -5.23 -18.56 -30.49
C SER A 25 -5.43 -19.49 -29.29
N SER A 26 -6.38 -19.19 -28.44
CA SER A 26 -6.94 -20.19 -27.53
C SER A 26 -7.95 -21.03 -28.32
N LEU A 27 -7.90 -22.36 -28.15
CA LEU A 27 -8.88 -23.30 -28.71
C LEU A 27 -10.27 -22.99 -28.17
N GLY A 28 -10.95 -22.05 -28.81
CA GLY A 28 -12.28 -21.60 -28.43
C GLY A 28 -12.51 -20.13 -28.73
N SER A 29 -12.52 -19.77 -30.01
CA SER A 29 -13.28 -18.67 -30.63
C SER A 29 -13.04 -17.19 -30.22
N ASN A 30 -12.02 -16.79 -29.49
CA ASN A 30 -11.69 -15.36 -29.37
C ASN A 30 -10.24 -15.11 -29.72
N LEU A 31 -10.01 -14.60 -30.93
CA LEU A 31 -8.78 -13.96 -31.37
C LEU A 31 -8.64 -12.66 -30.55
N TRP A 32 -7.80 -12.68 -29.52
CA TRP A 32 -7.39 -11.44 -28.84
C TRP A 32 -5.99 -11.07 -29.32
N THR A 33 -5.81 -9.81 -29.61
CA THR A 33 -4.52 -9.23 -29.98
C THR A 33 -4.05 -8.41 -28.79
N ASP A 34 -2.99 -8.86 -28.13
CA ASP A 34 -2.32 -8.06 -27.10
C ASP A 34 -1.18 -7.26 -27.72
N HIS A 35 -1.14 -6.00 -27.38
CA HIS A 35 -0.06 -5.10 -27.77
C HIS A 35 0.89 -4.98 -26.57
N VAL A 36 2.13 -5.43 -26.77
CA VAL A 36 3.18 -5.34 -25.73
C VAL A 36 4.23 -4.34 -26.20
N GLU A 37 4.42 -3.28 -25.44
CA GLU A 37 5.53 -2.35 -25.66
C GLU A 37 6.82 -2.95 -25.13
N VAL A 38 7.86 -2.94 -25.97
CA VAL A 38 9.20 -3.46 -25.66
C VAL A 38 10.28 -2.48 -26.07
N GLU A 39 11.37 -2.48 -25.33
CA GLU A 39 12.61 -1.84 -25.75
C GLU A 39 13.46 -2.86 -26.52
N VAL A 40 13.85 -2.51 -27.74
CA VAL A 40 14.68 -3.35 -28.60
C VAL A 40 16.13 -2.96 -28.45
N TYR A 41 16.98 -3.95 -28.23
CA TYR A 41 18.43 -3.80 -28.16
C TYR A 41 19.09 -4.72 -29.20
N ILE A 42 20.13 -4.22 -29.86
CA ILE A 42 20.90 -4.98 -30.86
C ILE A 42 22.38 -4.97 -30.48
N CYS A 43 22.99 -6.14 -30.46
CA CYS A 43 24.43 -6.27 -30.33
C CYS A 43 25.12 -5.92 -31.65
N SER A 44 25.96 -4.90 -31.65
CA SER A 44 26.68 -4.47 -32.88
C SER A 44 27.73 -5.49 -33.35
N TRP A 45 28.14 -6.42 -32.48
CA TRP A 45 29.13 -7.44 -32.79
C TRP A 45 28.54 -8.69 -33.39
N CYS A 46 27.58 -9.32 -32.72
CA CYS A 46 26.99 -10.60 -33.17
C CYS A 46 25.61 -10.48 -33.83
N GLY A 47 25.03 -9.27 -33.88
CA GLY A 47 23.71 -9.01 -34.49
C GLY A 47 22.53 -9.51 -33.66
N ARG A 48 22.75 -10.06 -32.46
CA ARG A 48 21.66 -10.58 -31.61
C ARG A 48 20.73 -9.45 -31.21
N MET A 49 19.45 -9.68 -31.34
CA MET A 49 18.39 -8.83 -30.84
C MET A 49 17.91 -9.33 -29.46
N ALA A 50 17.58 -8.43 -28.57
CA ALA A 50 16.92 -8.73 -27.32
C ALA A 50 15.79 -7.71 -27.07
N PHE A 51 14.71 -8.20 -26.49
CA PHE A 51 13.53 -7.42 -26.16
C PHE A 51 13.42 -7.32 -24.64
N PHE A 52 13.26 -6.12 -24.14
CA PHE A 52 13.14 -5.86 -22.71
C PHE A 52 11.85 -5.10 -22.44
N GLU A 53 11.27 -5.36 -21.28
CA GLU A 53 10.16 -4.54 -20.79
C GLU A 53 10.66 -3.11 -20.54
N PRO A 54 9.99 -2.05 -21.07
CA PRO A 54 10.33 -0.67 -20.78
C PRO A 54 10.30 -0.39 -19.28
N GLU A 55 11.21 0.46 -18.82
CA GLU A 55 11.35 0.75 -17.39
C GLU A 55 10.09 1.40 -16.80
N ASP A 56 9.44 2.28 -17.55
CA ASP A 56 8.20 2.94 -17.18
C ASP A 56 7.01 1.96 -17.01
N ILE A 57 6.95 0.93 -17.87
CA ILE A 57 5.92 -0.13 -17.78
C ILE A 57 6.18 -1.02 -16.55
N ARG A 58 7.44 -1.42 -16.36
CA ARG A 58 7.84 -2.22 -15.20
C ARG A 58 7.61 -1.45 -13.89
N GLU A 59 7.90 -0.15 -13.89
CA GLU A 59 7.67 0.71 -12.73
C GLU A 59 6.18 0.80 -12.36
N ARG A 60 5.29 0.99 -13.34
CA ARG A 60 3.83 0.99 -13.13
C ARG A 60 3.35 -0.36 -12.62
N ARG A 61 3.80 -1.45 -13.22
CA ARG A 61 3.42 -2.80 -12.78
C ARG A 61 3.83 -3.07 -11.33
N PHE A 62 5.02 -2.64 -10.92
CA PHE A 62 5.45 -2.77 -9.52
C PHE A 62 4.63 -1.89 -8.58
N GLN A 63 4.27 -0.71 -9.00
CA GLN A 63 3.40 0.18 -8.23
C GLN A 63 2.01 -0.45 -8.03
N ASP A 64 1.37 -0.90 -9.10
CA ASP A 64 0.05 -1.55 -9.06
C ASP A 64 0.07 -2.83 -8.19
N ALA A 65 1.18 -3.57 -8.24
CA ALA A 65 1.36 -4.73 -7.37
C ALA A 65 1.45 -4.33 -5.89
N CYS A 66 2.26 -3.32 -5.56
CA CYS A 66 2.41 -2.83 -4.19
C CYS A 66 1.11 -2.23 -3.62
N GLU A 67 0.26 -1.62 -4.45
CA GLU A 67 -1.04 -1.08 -4.02
C GLU A 67 -2.00 -2.14 -3.50
N LYS A 68 -1.87 -3.38 -3.98
CA LYS A 68 -2.72 -4.52 -3.62
C LYS A 68 -2.16 -5.36 -2.46
N MET A 69 -0.94 -5.06 -2.02
CA MET A 69 -0.24 -5.82 -0.99
C MET A 69 -0.58 -5.34 0.41
N THR A 70 -0.52 -6.26 1.37
CA THR A 70 -0.63 -5.94 2.79
C THR A 70 0.67 -5.34 3.32
N MET A 71 0.63 -4.73 4.51
CA MET A 71 1.84 -4.18 5.15
C MET A 71 2.89 -5.27 5.41
N ASP A 72 2.46 -6.49 5.72
CA ASP A 72 3.38 -7.61 5.99
C ASP A 72 4.05 -8.11 4.71
N ASP A 73 3.30 -8.16 3.58
CA ASP A 73 3.86 -8.47 2.27
C ASP A 73 4.91 -7.44 1.84
N LEU A 74 4.61 -6.16 2.05
CA LEU A 74 5.54 -5.07 1.72
C LEU A 74 6.82 -5.11 2.57
N ARG A 75 6.73 -5.46 3.86
CA ARG A 75 7.90 -5.68 4.72
C ARG A 75 8.73 -6.86 4.25
N ALA A 76 8.09 -7.96 3.86
CA ALA A 76 8.79 -9.13 3.32
C ALA A 76 9.58 -8.78 2.04
N ILE A 77 9.03 -7.89 1.18
CA ILE A 77 9.75 -7.40 0.00
C ILE A 77 10.97 -6.55 0.40
N MET A 78 10.85 -5.71 1.44
CA MET A 78 11.95 -4.86 1.91
C MET A 78 13.09 -5.67 2.52
N GLU A 79 12.81 -6.79 3.16
CA GLU A 79 13.78 -7.67 3.81
C GLU A 79 14.38 -8.71 2.84
N GLY A 80 13.71 -9.00 1.72
CA GLY A 80 14.11 -10.01 0.75
C GLY A 80 15.08 -9.50 -0.32
N GLU A 81 15.68 -10.43 -1.06
CA GLU A 81 16.49 -10.14 -2.25
C GLU A 81 15.58 -9.84 -3.45
N GLN A 82 15.03 -8.65 -3.50
CA GLN A 82 14.13 -8.21 -4.56
C GLN A 82 14.80 -7.10 -5.42
N PRO A 83 14.33 -6.90 -6.67
CA PRO A 83 14.84 -5.82 -7.51
C PRO A 83 14.76 -4.47 -6.80
N PRO A 84 15.83 -3.62 -6.86
CA PRO A 84 15.89 -2.34 -6.15
C PRO A 84 14.70 -1.41 -6.43
N LEU A 85 14.17 -1.45 -7.64
CA LEU A 85 13.01 -0.65 -8.03
C LEU A 85 11.74 -1.12 -7.30
N LEU A 86 11.54 -2.44 -7.15
CA LEU A 86 10.42 -2.99 -6.40
C LEU A 86 10.52 -2.65 -4.91
N GLN A 87 11.70 -2.80 -4.31
CA GLN A 87 11.94 -2.41 -2.92
C GLN A 87 11.65 -0.93 -2.68
N LYS A 88 12.08 -0.05 -3.59
CA LYS A 88 11.80 1.39 -3.51
C LYS A 88 10.29 1.70 -3.53
N LYS A 89 9.53 1.02 -4.41
CA LYS A 89 8.07 1.20 -4.49
C LYS A 89 7.36 0.62 -3.26
N ALA A 90 7.78 -0.55 -2.80
CA ALA A 90 7.25 -1.18 -1.59
C ALA A 90 7.50 -0.32 -0.35
N GLY A 91 8.70 0.22 -0.19
CA GLY A 91 9.05 1.13 0.91
C GLY A 91 8.17 2.38 0.94
N LYS A 92 8.00 3.04 -0.21
CA LYS A 92 7.12 4.21 -0.31
C LYS A 92 5.67 3.88 0.07
N ARG A 93 5.14 2.76 -0.43
CA ARG A 93 3.77 2.33 -0.12
C ARG A 93 3.60 1.96 1.36
N LEU A 94 4.60 1.33 1.94
CA LEU A 94 4.61 1.00 3.37
C LEU A 94 4.57 2.27 4.24
N GLU A 95 5.37 3.28 3.93
CA GLU A 95 5.35 4.57 4.62
C GLU A 95 3.98 5.25 4.56
N GLU A 96 3.32 5.23 3.39
CA GLU A 96 1.96 5.77 3.21
C GLU A 96 0.95 5.03 4.11
N LEU A 97 0.97 3.71 4.11
CA LEU A 97 0.06 2.91 4.95
C LEU A 97 0.30 3.10 6.44
N GLU A 98 1.56 3.21 6.86
CA GLU A 98 1.90 3.49 8.26
C GLU A 98 1.50 4.90 8.70
N ALA A 99 1.59 5.88 7.80
CA ALA A 99 1.12 7.23 8.05
C ALA A 99 -0.41 7.26 8.21
N ASP A 100 -1.13 6.58 7.32
CA ASP A 100 -2.59 6.47 7.40
C ASP A 100 -3.05 5.74 8.67
N ALA A 101 -2.35 4.68 9.07
CA ALA A 101 -2.65 3.95 10.29
C ALA A 101 -2.43 4.83 11.53
N ARG A 102 -1.35 5.60 11.58
CA ARG A 102 -1.08 6.56 12.68
C ARG A 102 -2.16 7.63 12.75
N TRP A 103 -2.55 8.19 11.61
CA TRP A 103 -3.60 9.22 11.55
C TRP A 103 -4.95 8.68 12.05
N LYS A 104 -5.35 7.48 11.61
CA LYS A 104 -6.58 6.82 12.08
C LYS A 104 -6.56 6.57 13.60
N ALA A 105 -5.45 6.07 14.12
CA ALA A 105 -5.30 5.83 15.55
C ALA A 105 -5.38 7.14 16.37
N GLU A 106 -4.89 8.25 15.85
CA GLU A 106 -5.00 9.56 16.49
C GLU A 106 -6.45 10.06 16.51
N GLN A 107 -7.18 9.92 15.39
CA GLN A 107 -8.59 10.27 15.30
C GLN A 107 -9.44 9.43 16.29
N GLU A 108 -9.20 8.14 16.38
CA GLU A 108 -9.90 7.27 17.34
C GLU A 108 -9.65 7.69 18.78
N ARG A 109 -8.42 8.03 19.14
CA ARG A 109 -8.07 8.55 20.48
C ARG A 109 -8.77 9.88 20.77
N GLU A 110 -8.87 10.77 19.80
CA GLU A 110 -9.58 12.05 19.97
C GLU A 110 -11.09 11.84 20.15
N GLU A 111 -11.69 10.95 19.38
CA GLU A 111 -13.09 10.59 19.52
C GLU A 111 -13.38 9.95 20.86
N GLU A 112 -12.51 9.05 21.32
CA GLU A 112 -12.64 8.44 22.63
C GLU A 112 -12.57 9.49 23.75
N LYS A 113 -11.64 10.44 23.66
CA LYS A 113 -11.56 11.58 24.59
C LYS A 113 -12.85 12.42 24.57
N LYS A 114 -13.42 12.69 23.39
CA LYS A 114 -14.68 13.42 23.25
C LYS A 114 -15.86 12.63 23.87
N ARG A 115 -15.92 11.31 23.63
CA ARG A 115 -16.92 10.42 24.25
C ARG A 115 -16.80 10.36 25.77
N ALA A 116 -15.58 10.28 26.30
CA ALA A 116 -15.32 10.28 27.73
C ALA A 116 -15.73 11.61 28.40
N LYS A 117 -15.43 12.74 27.75
CA LYS A 117 -15.89 14.08 28.24
C LYS A 117 -17.43 14.18 28.24
N ARG A 118 -18.10 13.70 27.19
CA ARG A 118 -19.57 13.68 27.14
C ARG A 118 -20.16 12.81 28.26
N LYS A 119 -19.62 11.60 28.50
CA LYS A 119 -20.06 10.72 29.58
C LYS A 119 -19.90 11.41 30.98
N LYS A 120 -18.77 12.05 31.23
CA LYS A 120 -18.55 12.80 32.49
C LYS A 120 -19.54 13.95 32.65
N PHE A 121 -19.83 14.67 31.54
CA PHE A 121 -20.80 15.76 31.59
C PHE A 121 -22.21 15.26 31.92
N PHE A 122 -22.67 14.19 31.25
CA PHE A 122 -23.98 13.60 31.52
C PHE A 122 -24.07 12.96 32.92
N SER A 123 -23.05 12.28 33.41
CA SER A 123 -23.05 11.72 34.76
C SER A 123 -23.04 12.81 35.84
N GLY A 124 -22.36 13.94 35.59
CA GLY A 124 -22.43 15.11 36.47
C GLY A 124 -23.79 15.80 36.48
N LEU A 125 -24.53 15.74 35.37
CA LEU A 125 -25.87 16.32 35.26
C LEU A 125 -26.95 15.45 35.93
N LEU A 126 -26.81 14.12 35.85
CA LEU A 126 -27.73 13.14 36.43
C LEU A 126 -27.43 12.83 37.91
N GLY A 127 -26.25 13.19 38.42
CA GLY A 127 -25.83 12.94 39.80
C GLY A 127 -26.28 14.00 40.83
N ARG A 128 -27.23 14.87 40.50
CA ARG A 128 -27.66 15.96 41.39
C ARG A 128 -28.94 15.69 42.21
N ASP A 129 -29.51 14.49 42.09
CA ASP A 129 -30.77 14.17 42.80
C ASP A 129 -30.73 12.97 43.76
N GLU A 130 -29.56 12.63 44.35
CA GLU A 130 -29.50 11.59 45.39
C GLU A 130 -28.64 12.03 46.58
N ASP A 131 -28.94 13.19 47.18
CA ASP A 131 -28.49 13.46 48.53
C ASP A 131 -29.49 14.39 49.25
N ASP A 132 -30.58 13.85 49.72
CA ASP A 132 -31.37 14.40 50.82
C ASP A 132 -32.13 13.29 51.58
N GLY A 133 -31.45 12.21 51.88
CA GLY A 133 -31.88 11.21 52.85
C GLY A 133 -31.24 11.40 54.21
N LYS A 134 -31.28 12.59 54.82
CA LYS A 134 -30.95 12.73 56.24
C LYS A 134 -32.02 12.05 57.09
N PRO A 135 -31.67 11.01 57.88
CA PRO A 135 -32.60 10.46 58.86
C PRO A 135 -32.81 11.49 60.02
N SER A 136 -34.00 12.00 60.08
CA SER A 136 -34.49 12.81 61.21
C SER A 136 -34.34 12.05 62.53
N LYS A 137 -33.32 12.39 63.31
CA LYS A 137 -33.21 12.04 64.74
C LYS A 137 -34.04 13.03 65.59
N ASN A 138 -35.30 12.78 65.66
CA ASN A 138 -36.09 13.36 66.79
C ASN A 138 -37.23 12.40 67.08
N ARG A 139 -36.95 11.46 68.01
CA ARG A 139 -37.99 10.75 68.78
C ARG A 139 -38.00 11.37 70.20
N PRO A 140 -39.11 11.93 70.65
CA PRO A 140 -39.25 12.34 72.02
C PRO A 140 -39.39 11.13 72.95
N PRO A 141 -38.97 11.20 74.21
CA PRO A 141 -39.08 10.11 75.18
C PRO A 141 -40.52 9.87 75.54
N LYS A 142 -40.92 8.60 75.60
CA LYS A 142 -42.17 8.18 76.22
C LYS A 142 -41.98 8.08 77.69
N PHE A 143 -42.86 8.78 78.46
CA PHE A 143 -43.13 8.53 79.82
C PHE A 143 -44.08 7.37 79.98
#